data_12dfd789e9c7a9e4c806a9859f2dc1f3
#
_entry.id   12dfd789e9c7a9e4c806a9859f2dc1f3
#
_cell.length_a   1.000
_cell.length_b   1.000
_cell.length_c   1.000
_cell.angle_alpha   90.00
_cell.angle_beta   90.00
_cell.angle_gamma   90.00
#
_symmetry.space_group_name_H-M   'P 1'
#
loop_
_entity.id
_entity.type
_entity.pdbx_description
1 polymer ?
#
loop_
_entity_poly.entity_id
_entity_poly.type
_entity_poly.pdbx_seq_one_letter_code
_entity_poly.pdbx_strand_id
1 'polypeptide(L)'
;MTPSTASAPRASPVREQTTVAASAGRIFGLVLRYWYVIRSSWPRAAELIYWPLVQMLMWGFLQSYLAQASSFAAKAAGLFIGAVLLWDVLVRSQLGFSVAFLEEIWSRNLGHLMMSPLRPAEFIAALMAVSLIKLLVAMVPVAFLAYFFFGFNVLSLGFAFAAFFANLIIMSWSLGLVSTGVVLRWGLGAESFAWLIVFVFLPICCVYYPVATLPGWLQPVALALPPTYVFEGLRAIVLEGAFVGHLMVKALALNVVYFIAGSIAFAYFLRSARIHGTLVQMGE
;
A
#
# COMPACT_ATOMS: atom_id res chain seq x y z
N MET A 1 -50.01 -44.23 -29.93
CA MET A 1 -49.36 -42.98 -30.11
C MET A 1 -48.68 -42.63 -28.78
N THR A 2 -47.39 -42.93 -28.64
CA THR A 2 -46.62 -42.63 -27.47
C THR A 2 -45.90 -41.29 -27.72
N PRO A 3 -45.94 -40.32 -26.78
CA PRO A 3 -45.21 -39.04 -26.97
C PRO A 3 -43.71 -39.26 -26.80
N SER A 4 -42.97 -38.86 -27.83
CA SER A 4 -41.51 -38.79 -27.85
C SER A 4 -41.03 -37.74 -26.83
N THR A 5 -40.36 -38.17 -25.78
CA THR A 5 -39.66 -37.30 -24.86
C THR A 5 -38.37 -36.82 -25.53
N ALA A 6 -38.42 -35.64 -26.15
CA ALA A 6 -37.25 -34.95 -26.61
C ALA A 6 -36.38 -34.55 -25.38
N SER A 7 -35.24 -35.20 -25.22
CA SER A 7 -34.24 -34.82 -24.20
C SER A 7 -33.68 -33.43 -24.51
N ALA A 8 -33.92 -32.47 -23.58
CA ALA A 8 -33.33 -31.17 -23.67
C ALA A 8 -31.76 -31.29 -23.72
N PRO A 9 -31.07 -30.50 -24.55
CA PRO A 9 -29.65 -30.55 -24.65
C PRO A 9 -29.08 -30.15 -23.27
N ARG A 10 -28.30 -31.04 -22.67
CA ARG A 10 -27.49 -30.72 -21.45
C ARG A 10 -26.57 -29.58 -21.80
N ALA A 11 -26.81 -28.42 -21.19
CA ALA A 11 -25.85 -27.32 -21.24
C ALA A 11 -24.48 -27.84 -20.79
N SER A 12 -23.51 -27.81 -21.69
CA SER A 12 -22.14 -28.15 -21.37
C SER A 12 -21.70 -27.22 -20.25
N PRO A 13 -21.07 -27.73 -19.16
CA PRO A 13 -20.54 -26.84 -18.11
C PRO A 13 -19.56 -25.86 -18.78
N VAL A 14 -19.82 -24.57 -18.65
CA VAL A 14 -18.91 -23.52 -19.10
C VAL A 14 -17.58 -23.82 -18.45
N ARG A 15 -16.64 -24.37 -19.22
CA ARG A 15 -15.26 -24.63 -18.77
C ARG A 15 -14.74 -23.28 -18.31
N GLU A 16 -14.61 -23.07 -16.99
CA GLU A 16 -13.90 -21.93 -16.44
C GLU A 16 -12.58 -21.81 -17.16
N GLN A 17 -12.47 -20.80 -18.00
CA GLN A 17 -11.22 -20.55 -18.71
C GLN A 17 -10.18 -20.11 -17.68
N THR A 18 -9.43 -21.07 -17.17
CA THR A 18 -8.35 -20.89 -16.18
C THR A 18 -7.04 -20.45 -16.84
N THR A 19 -7.13 -19.90 -18.05
CA THR A 19 -5.94 -19.39 -18.75
C THR A 19 -5.41 -18.13 -18.04
N VAL A 20 -4.09 -18.01 -17.93
CA VAL A 20 -3.41 -16.84 -17.39
C VAL A 20 -3.89 -15.54 -18.08
N ALA A 21 -4.17 -15.62 -19.39
CA ALA A 21 -4.68 -14.50 -20.17
C ALA A 21 -6.08 -14.04 -19.69
N ALA A 22 -6.98 -14.98 -19.36
CA ALA A 22 -8.32 -14.65 -18.85
C ALA A 22 -8.24 -14.02 -17.44
N SER A 23 -7.32 -14.51 -16.59
CA SER A 23 -7.04 -13.92 -15.26
C SER A 23 -6.50 -12.50 -15.39
N ALA A 24 -5.51 -12.29 -16.25
CA ALA A 24 -4.96 -10.96 -16.53
C ALA A 24 -6.03 -9.99 -17.07
N GLY A 25 -6.91 -10.47 -17.95
CA GLY A 25 -8.03 -9.68 -18.47
C GLY A 25 -9.01 -9.23 -17.39
N ARG A 26 -9.35 -10.10 -16.43
CA ARG A 26 -10.22 -9.74 -15.28
C ARG A 26 -9.57 -8.72 -14.37
N ILE A 27 -8.28 -8.90 -14.04
CA ILE A 27 -7.50 -7.94 -13.24
C ILE A 27 -7.45 -6.59 -13.95
N PHE A 28 -7.11 -6.59 -15.24
CA PHE A 28 -7.03 -5.36 -16.04
C PHE A 28 -8.37 -4.63 -16.12
N GLY A 29 -9.47 -5.36 -16.34
CA GLY A 29 -10.82 -4.77 -16.38
C GLY A 29 -11.17 -4.06 -15.05
N LEU A 30 -10.82 -4.66 -13.91
CA LEU A 30 -11.04 -4.05 -12.61
C LEU A 30 -10.15 -2.83 -12.38
N VAL A 31 -8.87 -2.91 -12.73
CA VAL A 31 -7.93 -1.78 -12.66
C VAL A 31 -8.39 -0.61 -13.55
N LEU A 32 -8.87 -0.91 -14.77
CA LEU A 32 -9.36 0.09 -15.71
C LEU A 32 -10.62 0.78 -15.15
N ARG A 33 -11.52 0.07 -14.48
CA ARG A 33 -12.66 0.65 -13.79
C ARG A 33 -12.23 1.69 -12.74
N TYR A 34 -11.28 1.34 -11.88
CA TYR A 34 -10.75 2.28 -10.89
C TYR A 34 -10.05 3.48 -11.54
N TRP A 35 -9.33 3.27 -12.63
CA TRP A 35 -8.72 4.35 -13.37
C TRP A 35 -9.74 5.35 -13.90
N TYR A 36 -10.85 4.87 -14.46
CA TYR A 36 -11.93 5.75 -14.91
C TYR A 36 -12.58 6.52 -13.76
N VAL A 37 -12.73 5.90 -12.59
CA VAL A 37 -13.25 6.58 -11.39
C VAL A 37 -12.32 7.71 -10.93
N ILE A 38 -11.00 7.50 -10.95
CA ILE A 38 -10.03 8.54 -10.60
C ILE A 38 -10.06 9.67 -11.64
N ARG A 39 -10.02 9.32 -12.92
CA ARG A 39 -9.98 10.30 -14.03
C ARG A 39 -11.27 11.11 -14.14
N SER A 40 -12.42 10.55 -13.81
CA SER A 40 -13.71 11.23 -13.93
C SER A 40 -13.92 12.34 -12.90
N SER A 41 -13.12 12.39 -11.84
CA SER A 41 -13.27 13.34 -10.73
C SER A 41 -11.95 14.04 -10.42
N TRP A 42 -11.79 15.29 -10.92
CA TRP A 42 -10.61 16.09 -10.61
C TRP A 42 -10.40 16.33 -9.09
N PRO A 43 -11.45 16.47 -8.24
CA PRO A 43 -11.23 16.61 -6.80
C PRO A 43 -10.55 15.39 -6.19
N ARG A 44 -10.88 14.17 -6.62
CA ARG A 44 -10.22 12.94 -6.17
C ARG A 44 -8.75 12.90 -6.58
N ALA A 45 -8.44 13.30 -7.81
CA ALA A 45 -7.05 13.37 -8.26
C ALA A 45 -6.27 14.44 -7.49
N ALA A 46 -6.88 15.60 -7.23
CA ALA A 46 -6.28 16.66 -6.43
C ALA A 46 -6.03 16.23 -4.98
N GLU A 47 -6.97 15.52 -4.34
CA GLU A 47 -6.84 15.00 -2.98
C GLU A 47 -5.64 14.03 -2.85
N LEU A 48 -5.40 13.18 -3.86
CA LEU A 48 -4.25 12.28 -3.86
C LEU A 48 -2.91 13.03 -3.77
N ILE A 49 -2.81 14.20 -4.41
CA ILE A 49 -1.58 15.01 -4.47
C ILE A 49 -1.50 15.98 -3.29
N TYR A 50 -2.63 16.49 -2.80
CA TYR A 50 -2.70 17.58 -1.82
C TYR A 50 -1.94 17.25 -0.52
N TRP A 51 -2.25 16.14 0.11
CA TRP A 51 -1.65 15.80 1.41
C TRP A 51 -0.14 15.54 1.33
N PRO A 52 0.40 14.74 0.36
CA PRO A 52 1.84 14.60 0.19
C PRO A 52 2.54 15.94 -0.10
N LEU A 53 1.88 16.81 -0.89
CA LEU A 53 2.41 18.13 -1.19
C LEU A 53 2.54 19.00 0.06
N VAL A 54 1.48 19.06 0.88
CA VAL A 54 1.48 19.83 2.13
C VAL A 54 2.57 19.31 3.07
N GLN A 55 2.68 18.00 3.24
CA GLN A 55 3.72 17.41 4.09
C GLN A 55 5.12 17.71 3.55
N MET A 56 5.36 17.55 2.25
CA MET A 56 6.64 17.85 1.62
C MET A 56 7.03 19.31 1.81
N LEU A 57 6.10 20.25 1.61
CA LEU A 57 6.37 21.68 1.82
C LEU A 57 6.68 22.00 3.29
N MET A 58 5.87 21.47 4.22
CA MET A 58 6.07 21.67 5.65
C MET A 58 7.46 21.18 6.11
N TRP A 59 7.79 19.95 5.77
CA TRP A 59 9.07 19.36 6.15
C TRP A 59 10.24 19.96 5.38
N GLY A 60 10.03 20.33 4.12
CA GLY A 60 11.04 21.00 3.30
C GLY A 60 11.39 22.39 3.85
N PHE A 61 10.41 23.21 4.25
CA PHE A 61 10.69 24.50 4.89
C PHE A 61 11.30 24.33 6.27
N LEU A 62 10.83 23.35 7.07
CA LEU A 62 11.48 23.04 8.35
C LEU A 62 12.94 22.65 8.16
N GLN A 63 13.23 21.82 7.17
CA GLN A 63 14.60 21.46 6.80
C GLN A 63 15.43 22.69 6.42
N SER A 64 14.90 23.57 5.57
CA SER A 64 15.60 24.79 5.15
C SER A 64 15.92 25.72 6.34
N TYR A 65 14.99 25.80 7.30
CA TYR A 65 15.20 26.53 8.56
C TYR A 65 16.30 25.91 9.42
N LEU A 66 16.28 24.60 9.63
CA LEU A 66 17.27 23.88 10.42
C LEU A 66 18.67 23.91 9.78
N ALA A 67 18.74 23.89 8.45
CA ALA A 67 19.99 23.93 7.70
C ALA A 67 20.78 25.24 7.93
N GLN A 68 20.09 26.32 8.30
CA GLN A 68 20.73 27.61 8.64
C GLN A 68 21.41 27.59 10.02
N ALA A 69 21.04 26.65 10.90
CA ALA A 69 21.53 26.62 12.28
C ALA A 69 22.90 25.96 12.44
N SER A 70 23.29 25.00 11.60
CA SER A 70 24.60 24.35 11.62
C SER A 70 24.92 23.55 10.36
N SER A 71 26.22 23.33 10.08
CA SER A 71 26.68 22.48 8.96
C SER A 71 26.26 21.02 9.11
N PHE A 72 26.09 20.52 10.33
CA PHE A 72 25.55 19.18 10.62
C PHE A 72 24.06 19.13 10.31
N ALA A 73 23.31 20.16 10.69
CA ALA A 73 21.90 20.26 10.37
C ALA A 73 21.66 20.32 8.85
N ALA A 74 22.55 20.97 8.09
CA ALA A 74 22.48 21.00 6.63
C ALA A 74 22.64 19.60 5.99
N LYS A 75 23.56 18.76 6.51
CA LYS A 75 23.70 17.36 6.07
C LYS A 75 22.51 16.49 6.47
N ALA A 76 22.03 16.66 7.72
CA ALA A 76 20.82 15.97 8.19
C ALA A 76 19.55 16.43 7.46
N ALA A 77 19.60 17.59 6.84
CA ALA A 77 18.47 18.22 6.15
C ALA A 77 17.94 17.38 4.97
N GLY A 78 18.81 16.81 4.11
CA GLY A 78 18.39 15.89 3.05
C GLY A 78 17.71 14.61 3.55
N LEU A 79 18.00 14.22 4.79
CA LEU A 79 17.41 13.07 5.44
C LEU A 79 15.92 13.26 5.70
N PHE A 80 15.48 14.43 6.15
CA PHE A 80 14.07 14.67 6.48
C PHE A 80 13.16 14.58 5.27
N ILE A 81 13.50 15.24 4.15
CA ILE A 81 12.69 15.13 2.91
C ILE A 81 12.67 13.68 2.41
N GLY A 82 13.83 13.02 2.38
CA GLY A 82 13.91 11.61 1.97
C GLY A 82 13.06 10.69 2.86
N ALA A 83 13.11 10.89 4.18
CA ALA A 83 12.31 10.12 5.14
C ALA A 83 10.81 10.35 4.95
N VAL A 84 10.38 11.61 4.77
CA VAL A 84 8.97 11.95 4.52
C VAL A 84 8.48 11.34 3.22
N LEU A 85 9.23 11.46 2.12
CA LEU A 85 8.84 10.89 0.83
C LEU A 85 8.74 9.37 0.89
N LEU A 86 9.69 8.69 1.55
CA LEU A 86 9.63 7.24 1.73
C LEU A 86 8.50 6.82 2.69
N TRP A 87 8.26 7.58 3.75
CA TRP A 87 7.12 7.34 4.63
C TRP A 87 5.79 7.48 3.87
N ASP A 88 5.65 8.50 3.02
CA ASP A 88 4.48 8.68 2.17
C ASP A 88 4.29 7.51 1.20
N VAL A 89 5.35 6.88 0.68
CA VAL A 89 5.23 5.64 -0.11
C VAL A 89 4.49 4.56 0.68
N LEU A 90 4.88 4.34 1.93
CA LEU A 90 4.25 3.34 2.81
C LEU A 90 2.77 3.69 3.08
N VAL A 91 2.51 4.92 3.51
CA VAL A 91 1.16 5.39 3.86
C VAL A 91 0.23 5.37 2.64
N ARG A 92 0.66 5.96 1.54
CA ARG A 92 -0.18 6.10 0.33
C ARG A 92 -0.46 4.75 -0.32
N SER A 93 0.51 3.86 -0.34
CA SER A 93 0.28 2.52 -0.89
C SER A 93 -0.68 1.72 -0.01
N GLN A 94 -0.53 1.77 1.32
CA GLN A 94 -1.43 1.08 2.24
C GLN A 94 -2.86 1.66 2.18
N LEU A 95 -3.00 2.99 2.27
CA LEU A 95 -4.31 3.64 2.13
C LEU A 95 -4.90 3.44 0.75
N GLY A 96 -4.09 3.53 -0.31
CA GLY A 96 -4.55 3.27 -1.68
C GLY A 96 -5.17 1.90 -1.85
N PHE A 97 -4.59 0.88 -1.20
CA PHE A 97 -5.13 -0.48 -1.16
C PHE A 97 -6.42 -0.56 -0.33
N SER A 98 -6.38 -0.07 0.91
CA SER A 98 -7.49 -0.20 1.85
C SER A 98 -8.71 0.63 1.45
N VAL A 99 -8.49 1.86 0.97
CA VAL A 99 -9.58 2.73 0.50
C VAL A 99 -10.21 2.19 -0.78
N ALA A 100 -9.41 1.65 -1.72
CA ALA A 100 -9.99 1.00 -2.90
C ALA A 100 -10.91 -0.17 -2.53
N PHE A 101 -10.57 -0.92 -1.48
CA PHE A 101 -11.45 -1.95 -0.93
C PHE A 101 -12.70 -1.34 -0.27
N LEU A 102 -12.55 -0.29 0.54
CA LEU A 102 -13.66 0.39 1.20
C LEU A 102 -14.64 1.03 0.18
N GLU A 103 -14.13 1.54 -0.95
CA GLU A 103 -14.94 2.05 -2.06
C GLU A 103 -15.92 1.00 -2.59
N GLU A 104 -15.55 -0.31 -2.60
CA GLU A 104 -16.45 -1.40 -2.99
C GLU A 104 -17.53 -1.66 -1.93
N ILE A 105 -17.20 -1.46 -0.66
CA ILE A 105 -18.19 -1.59 0.43
C ILE A 105 -19.15 -0.40 0.40
N TRP A 106 -18.65 0.83 0.34
CA TRP A 106 -19.46 2.05 0.33
C TRP A 106 -20.40 2.11 -0.88
N SER A 107 -19.95 1.60 -2.03
CA SER A 107 -20.77 1.51 -3.24
C SER A 107 -21.71 0.29 -3.24
N ARG A 108 -21.72 -0.51 -2.17
CA ARG A 108 -22.49 -1.78 -2.07
C ARG A 108 -22.19 -2.78 -3.20
N ASN A 109 -21.02 -2.68 -3.81
CA ASN A 109 -20.64 -3.47 -4.98
C ASN A 109 -19.91 -4.77 -4.62
N LEU A 110 -19.44 -4.92 -3.38
CA LEU A 110 -18.64 -6.06 -2.94
C LEU A 110 -19.38 -7.40 -3.15
N GLY A 111 -20.69 -7.44 -2.88
CA GLY A 111 -21.52 -8.63 -3.12
C GLY A 111 -21.56 -9.04 -4.59
N HIS A 112 -21.71 -8.07 -5.50
CA HIS A 112 -21.70 -8.34 -6.95
C HIS A 112 -20.33 -8.83 -7.43
N LEU A 113 -19.25 -8.28 -6.90
CA LEU A 113 -17.88 -8.74 -7.20
C LEU A 113 -17.66 -10.18 -6.72
N MET A 114 -18.19 -10.56 -5.55
CA MET A 114 -18.06 -11.91 -5.02
C MET A 114 -18.92 -12.94 -5.78
N MET A 115 -19.97 -12.53 -6.48
CA MET A 115 -20.78 -13.37 -7.36
C MET A 115 -20.24 -13.45 -8.79
N SER A 116 -19.30 -12.57 -9.16
CA SER A 116 -18.64 -12.58 -10.47
C SER A 116 -17.60 -13.72 -10.55
N PRO A 117 -17.14 -14.12 -11.74
CA PRO A 117 -16.11 -15.14 -11.92
C PRO A 117 -14.70 -14.67 -11.46
N LEU A 118 -14.62 -13.58 -10.69
CA LEU A 118 -13.39 -13.01 -10.14
C LEU A 118 -12.92 -13.81 -8.92
N ARG A 119 -11.68 -14.29 -8.97
CA ARG A 119 -11.09 -15.01 -7.84
C ARG A 119 -10.61 -14.02 -6.77
N PRO A 120 -10.64 -14.38 -5.47
CA PRO A 120 -10.15 -13.50 -4.41
C PRO A 120 -8.70 -13.03 -4.63
N ALA A 121 -7.83 -13.89 -5.14
CA ALA A 121 -6.45 -13.53 -5.47
C ALA A 121 -6.35 -12.51 -6.61
N GLU A 122 -7.23 -12.59 -7.63
CA GLU A 122 -7.31 -11.62 -8.72
C GLU A 122 -7.81 -10.26 -8.23
N PHE A 123 -8.77 -10.26 -7.30
CA PHE A 123 -9.24 -9.05 -6.65
C PHE A 123 -8.13 -8.37 -5.85
N ILE A 124 -7.39 -9.13 -5.03
CA ILE A 124 -6.23 -8.61 -4.28
C ILE A 124 -5.17 -8.05 -5.24
N ALA A 125 -4.83 -8.77 -6.30
CA ALA A 125 -3.87 -8.31 -7.30
C ALA A 125 -4.31 -7.00 -7.98
N ALA A 126 -5.61 -6.85 -8.27
CA ALA A 126 -6.16 -5.60 -8.79
C ALA A 126 -6.06 -4.45 -7.78
N LEU A 127 -6.35 -4.68 -6.48
CA LEU A 127 -6.18 -3.67 -5.43
C LEU A 127 -4.71 -3.25 -5.27
N MET A 128 -3.76 -4.20 -5.37
CA MET A 128 -2.32 -3.90 -5.37
C MET A 128 -1.94 -3.01 -6.56
N ALA A 129 -2.40 -3.34 -7.76
CA ALA A 129 -2.14 -2.53 -8.96
C ALA A 129 -2.75 -1.13 -8.84
N VAL A 130 -3.98 -1.03 -8.34
CA VAL A 130 -4.66 0.27 -8.12
C VAL A 130 -3.93 1.10 -7.08
N SER A 131 -3.48 0.50 -5.97
CA SER A 131 -2.71 1.20 -4.95
C SER A 131 -1.40 1.77 -5.50
N LEU A 132 -0.72 1.01 -6.37
CA LEU A 132 0.49 1.45 -7.04
C LEU A 132 0.20 2.62 -8.01
N ILE A 133 -0.88 2.56 -8.78
CA ILE A 133 -1.29 3.65 -9.67
C ILE A 133 -1.61 4.91 -8.85
N LYS A 134 -2.42 4.80 -7.79
CA LYS A 134 -2.74 5.93 -6.90
C LYS A 134 -1.46 6.53 -6.28
N LEU A 135 -0.52 5.68 -5.86
CA LEU A 135 0.78 6.10 -5.33
C LEU A 135 1.58 6.88 -6.37
N LEU A 136 1.73 6.36 -7.59
CA LEU A 136 2.49 7.04 -8.65
C LEU A 136 1.87 8.38 -9.03
N VAL A 137 0.54 8.46 -9.16
CA VAL A 137 -0.18 9.71 -9.42
C VAL A 137 0.08 10.74 -8.33
N ALA A 138 0.18 10.32 -7.07
CA ALA A 138 0.47 11.21 -5.95
C ALA A 138 1.96 11.61 -5.88
N MET A 139 2.86 10.65 -6.00
CA MET A 139 4.28 10.85 -5.68
C MET A 139 5.10 11.47 -6.81
N VAL A 140 4.72 11.24 -8.09
CA VAL A 140 5.46 11.81 -9.23
C VAL A 140 5.44 13.35 -9.20
N PRO A 141 4.28 14.03 -9.05
CA PRO A 141 4.25 15.50 -8.93
C PRO A 141 5.00 16.00 -7.71
N VAL A 142 4.88 15.30 -6.57
CA VAL A 142 5.54 15.69 -5.31
C VAL A 142 7.05 15.56 -5.40
N ALA A 143 7.56 14.48 -6.00
CA ALA A 143 8.99 14.31 -6.24
C ALA A 143 9.56 15.39 -7.17
N PHE A 144 8.80 15.77 -8.21
CA PHE A 144 9.16 16.88 -9.10
C PHE A 144 9.22 18.20 -8.35
N LEU A 145 8.24 18.51 -7.52
CA LEU A 145 8.21 19.73 -6.70
C LEU A 145 9.30 19.73 -5.61
N ALA A 146 9.62 18.57 -5.01
CA ALA A 146 10.73 18.44 -4.07
C ALA A 146 12.08 18.78 -4.73
N TYR A 147 12.27 18.36 -5.98
CA TYR A 147 13.44 18.76 -6.77
C TYR A 147 13.46 20.26 -7.04
N PHE A 148 12.31 20.81 -7.48
CA PHE A 148 12.23 22.24 -7.86
C PHE A 148 12.40 23.19 -6.67
N PHE A 149 11.74 22.94 -5.54
CA PHE A 149 11.78 23.83 -4.37
C PHE A 149 12.98 23.63 -3.47
N PHE A 150 13.43 22.39 -3.32
CA PHE A 150 14.45 22.04 -2.32
C PHE A 150 15.72 21.42 -2.92
N GLY A 151 15.79 21.28 -4.24
CA GLY A 151 16.92 20.64 -4.92
C GLY A 151 17.09 19.15 -4.60
N PHE A 152 16.09 18.54 -3.95
CA PHE A 152 16.17 17.13 -3.55
C PHE A 152 15.82 16.22 -4.74
N ASN A 153 16.86 15.57 -5.28
CA ASN A 153 16.71 14.64 -6.38
C ASN A 153 16.54 13.20 -5.87
N VAL A 154 15.31 12.71 -5.85
CA VAL A 154 14.99 11.32 -5.45
C VAL A 154 15.75 10.31 -6.33
N LEU A 155 15.94 10.62 -7.63
CA LEU A 155 16.61 9.73 -8.57
C LEU A 155 18.12 9.65 -8.33
N SER A 156 18.71 10.59 -7.60
CA SER A 156 20.14 10.53 -7.21
C SER A 156 20.44 9.34 -6.28
N LEU A 157 19.44 8.80 -5.59
CA LEU A 157 19.54 7.58 -4.80
C LEU A 157 19.67 6.32 -5.69
N GLY A 158 19.41 6.43 -7.01
CA GLY A 158 19.61 5.37 -7.98
C GLY A 158 18.92 4.05 -7.61
N PHE A 159 19.68 2.94 -7.67
CA PHE A 159 19.16 1.59 -7.32
C PHE A 159 18.66 1.49 -5.87
N ALA A 160 19.24 2.26 -4.94
CA ALA A 160 18.81 2.26 -3.55
C ALA A 160 17.36 2.72 -3.40
N PHE A 161 16.95 3.74 -4.17
CA PHE A 161 15.55 4.20 -4.17
C PHE A 161 14.60 3.07 -4.61
N ALA A 162 14.92 2.35 -5.67
CA ALA A 162 14.10 1.24 -6.15
C ALA A 162 13.98 0.13 -5.08
N ALA A 163 15.08 -0.18 -4.37
CA ALA A 163 15.09 -1.16 -3.28
C ALA A 163 14.23 -0.68 -2.08
N PHE A 164 14.36 0.58 -1.69
CA PHE A 164 13.54 1.17 -0.62
C PHE A 164 12.06 1.16 -0.98
N PHE A 165 11.74 1.64 -2.18
CA PHE A 165 10.39 1.71 -2.71
C PHE A 165 9.72 0.33 -2.75
N ALA A 166 10.40 -0.68 -3.30
CA ALA A 166 9.88 -2.04 -3.37
C ALA A 166 9.61 -2.62 -1.97
N ASN A 167 10.54 -2.46 -1.02
CA ASN A 167 10.37 -2.94 0.35
C ASN A 167 9.17 -2.27 1.05
N LEU A 168 9.00 -0.96 0.89
CA LEU A 168 7.91 -0.23 1.52
C LEU A 168 6.55 -0.59 0.91
N ILE A 169 6.47 -0.81 -0.41
CA ILE A 169 5.24 -1.24 -1.07
C ILE A 169 4.82 -2.63 -0.60
N ILE A 170 5.73 -3.60 -0.51
CA ILE A 170 5.39 -4.95 -0.05
C ILE A 170 4.86 -4.89 1.39
N MET A 171 5.49 -4.12 2.26
CA MET A 171 4.98 -3.91 3.63
C MET A 171 3.60 -3.24 3.64
N SER A 172 3.39 -2.24 2.81
CA SER A 172 2.10 -1.55 2.67
C SER A 172 0.98 -2.49 2.26
N TRP A 173 1.23 -3.36 1.29
CA TRP A 173 0.27 -4.37 0.86
C TRP A 173 -0.02 -5.39 1.96
N SER A 174 1.00 -5.76 2.74
CA SER A 174 0.84 -6.65 3.90
C SER A 174 -0.11 -6.03 4.94
N LEU A 175 0.09 -4.75 5.27
CA LEU A 175 -0.79 -4.00 6.17
C LEU A 175 -2.19 -3.81 5.57
N GLY A 176 -2.27 -3.53 4.27
CA GLY A 176 -3.52 -3.43 3.53
C GLY A 176 -4.35 -4.72 3.59
N LEU A 177 -3.72 -5.89 3.42
CA LEU A 177 -4.38 -7.18 3.54
C LEU A 177 -4.94 -7.41 4.95
N VAL A 178 -4.19 -7.06 5.99
CA VAL A 178 -4.67 -7.18 7.37
C VAL A 178 -5.85 -6.24 7.62
N SER A 179 -5.73 -4.96 7.26
CA SER A 179 -6.78 -3.97 7.50
C SER A 179 -8.08 -4.29 6.75
N THR A 180 -8.00 -4.70 5.48
CA THR A 180 -9.18 -5.11 4.72
C THR A 180 -9.79 -6.40 5.25
N GLY A 181 -8.97 -7.34 5.73
CA GLY A 181 -9.43 -8.55 6.42
C GLY A 181 -10.23 -8.23 7.68
N VAL A 182 -9.73 -7.29 8.49
CA VAL A 182 -10.42 -6.80 9.69
C VAL A 182 -11.78 -6.17 9.32
N VAL A 183 -11.82 -5.31 8.31
CA VAL A 183 -13.07 -4.70 7.83
C VAL A 183 -14.05 -5.76 7.30
N LEU A 184 -13.58 -6.76 6.57
CA LEU A 184 -14.43 -7.89 6.12
C LEU A 184 -15.12 -8.62 7.28
N ARG A 185 -14.46 -8.73 8.42
CA ARG A 185 -14.97 -9.49 9.58
C ARG A 185 -15.91 -8.66 10.45
N TRP A 186 -15.58 -7.38 10.68
CA TRP A 186 -16.32 -6.51 11.62
C TRP A 186 -17.14 -5.42 10.93
N GLY A 187 -17.11 -5.36 9.60
CA GLY A 187 -17.89 -4.38 8.82
C GLY A 187 -17.34 -2.96 8.90
N LEU A 188 -18.16 -2.00 8.51
CA LEU A 188 -17.81 -0.57 8.49
C LEU A 188 -17.43 0.01 9.86
N GLY A 189 -17.85 -0.60 10.97
CA GLY A 189 -17.40 -0.20 12.32
C GLY A 189 -15.89 -0.30 12.53
N ALA A 190 -15.21 -1.15 11.73
CA ALA A 190 -13.76 -1.31 11.77
C ALA A 190 -13.02 -0.46 10.71
N GLU A 191 -13.70 0.41 9.99
CA GLU A 191 -13.11 1.26 8.95
C GLU A 191 -11.94 2.10 9.48
N SER A 192 -12.07 2.66 10.68
CA SER A 192 -11.00 3.44 11.32
C SER A 192 -9.69 2.68 11.46
N PHE A 193 -9.74 1.34 11.55
CA PHE A 193 -8.54 0.51 11.61
C PHE A 193 -7.73 0.61 10.31
N ALA A 194 -8.39 0.70 9.16
CA ALA A 194 -7.71 0.88 7.87
C ALA A 194 -6.91 2.19 7.79
N TRP A 195 -7.37 3.23 8.50
CA TRP A 195 -6.68 4.51 8.55
C TRP A 195 -5.58 4.55 9.61
N LEU A 196 -5.81 3.95 10.77
CA LEU A 196 -4.94 4.10 11.93
C LEU A 196 -3.75 3.11 11.93
N ILE A 197 -3.90 1.94 11.31
CA ILE A 197 -2.89 0.86 11.39
C ILE A 197 -1.49 1.35 11.01
N VAL A 198 -1.36 2.14 9.94
CA VAL A 198 -0.06 2.60 9.46
C VAL A 198 0.60 3.59 10.42
N PHE A 199 -0.19 4.44 11.09
CA PHE A 199 0.35 5.46 11.98
C PHE A 199 0.94 4.90 13.27
N VAL A 200 0.52 3.70 13.69
CA VAL A 200 1.15 2.99 14.83
C VAL A 200 2.61 2.65 14.51
N PHE A 201 2.94 2.43 13.25
CA PHE A 201 4.31 2.11 12.83
C PHE A 201 5.22 3.35 12.78
N LEU A 202 4.69 4.56 12.67
CA LEU A 202 5.48 5.79 12.54
C LEU A 202 6.55 5.95 13.65
N PRO A 203 6.20 5.88 14.95
CA PRO A 203 7.18 6.00 16.02
C PRO A 203 8.08 4.77 16.15
N ILE A 204 7.62 3.58 15.76
CA ILE A 204 8.37 2.35 15.97
C ILE A 204 9.38 2.10 14.85
N CYS A 205 9.03 2.46 13.60
CA CYS A 205 9.91 2.27 12.43
C CYS A 205 11.08 3.26 12.35
N CYS A 206 11.25 4.13 13.34
CA CYS A 206 12.39 5.06 13.43
C CYS A 206 12.55 5.95 12.16
N VAL A 207 11.43 6.47 11.66
CA VAL A 207 11.42 7.26 10.41
C VAL A 207 12.34 8.46 10.49
N TYR A 208 12.29 9.22 11.60
CA TYR A 208 12.99 10.49 11.77
C TYR A 208 14.23 10.42 12.70
N TYR A 209 14.45 9.30 13.39
CA TYR A 209 15.53 9.11 14.36
C TYR A 209 16.10 7.69 14.26
N PRO A 210 17.35 7.45 14.68
CA PRO A 210 17.95 6.13 14.65
C PRO A 210 17.37 5.20 15.72
N VAL A 211 17.45 3.88 15.49
CA VAL A 211 16.95 2.85 16.44
C VAL A 211 17.56 3.00 17.83
N ALA A 212 18.81 3.47 17.91
CA ALA A 212 19.52 3.66 19.18
C ALA A 212 18.85 4.68 20.13
N THR A 213 17.98 5.56 19.63
CA THR A 213 17.23 6.52 20.47
C THR A 213 16.03 5.91 21.17
N LEU A 214 15.57 4.73 20.72
CA LEU A 214 14.47 4.05 21.36
C LEU A 214 14.88 3.43 22.70
N PRO A 215 13.93 3.32 23.65
CA PRO A 215 14.14 2.51 24.87
C PRO A 215 14.57 1.08 24.53
N GLY A 216 15.45 0.47 25.31
CA GLY A 216 16.04 -0.83 25.02
C GLY A 216 15.02 -1.95 24.77
N TRP A 217 13.87 -1.91 25.45
CA TRP A 217 12.78 -2.89 25.23
C TRP A 217 12.05 -2.71 23.91
N LEU A 218 12.07 -1.52 23.31
CA LEU A 218 11.37 -1.22 22.05
C LEU A 218 12.27 -1.46 20.81
N GLN A 219 13.60 -1.44 20.99
CA GLN A 219 14.53 -1.69 19.88
C GLN A 219 14.33 -3.03 19.18
N PRO A 220 14.13 -4.16 19.87
CA PRO A 220 13.84 -5.44 19.21
C PRO A 220 12.54 -5.40 18.41
N VAL A 221 11.51 -4.68 18.89
CA VAL A 221 10.24 -4.50 18.16
C VAL A 221 10.47 -3.71 16.88
N ALA A 222 11.23 -2.61 16.95
CA ALA A 222 11.60 -1.83 15.77
C ALA A 222 12.37 -2.68 14.75
N LEU A 223 13.34 -3.47 15.20
CA LEU A 223 14.14 -4.36 14.34
C LEU A 223 13.36 -5.55 13.78
N ALA A 224 12.19 -5.87 14.31
CA ALA A 224 11.28 -6.84 13.70
C ALA A 224 10.51 -6.26 12.50
N LEU A 225 10.54 -4.94 12.26
CA LEU A 225 9.76 -4.26 11.22
C LEU A 225 10.61 -3.98 9.97
N PRO A 226 10.17 -4.41 8.77
CA PRO A 226 10.89 -4.15 7.52
C PRO A 226 11.20 -2.66 7.25
N PRO A 227 10.27 -1.70 7.49
CA PRO A 227 10.54 -0.29 7.22
C PRO A 227 11.71 0.29 8.03
N THR A 228 11.97 -0.22 9.23
CA THR A 228 13.10 0.22 10.05
C THR A 228 14.43 0.10 9.31
N TYR A 229 14.64 -1.01 8.60
CA TYR A 229 15.86 -1.24 7.80
C TYR A 229 15.93 -0.32 6.58
N VAL A 230 14.78 0.07 6.02
CA VAL A 230 14.73 1.04 4.91
C VAL A 230 15.16 2.42 5.41
N PHE A 231 14.66 2.88 6.55
CA PHE A 231 15.02 4.19 7.12
C PHE A 231 16.47 4.23 7.66
N GLU A 232 16.96 3.12 8.22
CA GLU A 232 18.39 3.02 8.56
C GLU A 232 19.27 3.03 7.29
N GLY A 233 18.85 2.34 6.23
CA GLY A 233 19.54 2.37 4.95
C GLY A 233 19.55 3.76 4.29
N LEU A 234 18.43 4.51 4.40
CA LEU A 234 18.38 5.90 3.95
C LEU A 234 19.37 6.77 4.71
N ARG A 235 19.47 6.61 6.04
CA ARG A 235 20.44 7.32 6.88
C ARG A 235 21.87 7.03 6.47
N ALA A 236 22.21 5.78 6.26
CA ALA A 236 23.54 5.37 5.82
C ALA A 236 23.92 6.03 4.47
N ILE A 237 23.00 6.08 3.51
CA ILE A 237 23.26 6.73 2.22
C ILE A 237 23.43 8.24 2.37
N VAL A 238 22.56 8.92 3.11
CA VAL A 238 22.56 10.38 3.19
C VAL A 238 23.74 10.88 4.05
N LEU A 239 24.08 10.19 5.14
CA LEU A 239 25.10 10.62 6.09
C LEU A 239 26.50 10.08 5.74
N GLU A 240 26.59 8.85 5.26
CA GLU A 240 27.85 8.11 5.05
C GLU A 240 28.16 7.92 3.56
N GLY A 241 27.20 8.15 2.65
CA GLY A 241 27.36 7.93 1.22
C GLY A 241 27.40 6.44 0.82
N ALA A 242 27.04 5.53 1.73
CA ALA A 242 27.18 4.09 1.55
C ALA A 242 25.82 3.38 1.42
N PHE A 243 25.66 2.59 0.35
CA PHE A 243 24.50 1.69 0.24
C PHE A 243 24.76 0.39 1.00
N VAL A 244 23.98 0.17 2.05
CA VAL A 244 24.15 -0.99 2.93
C VAL A 244 23.19 -2.10 2.49
N GLY A 245 23.62 -2.93 1.53
CA GLY A 245 22.79 -3.95 0.89
C GLY A 245 22.21 -4.99 1.86
N HIS A 246 22.95 -5.36 2.93
CA HIS A 246 22.45 -6.36 3.89
C HIS A 246 21.21 -5.89 4.66
N LEU A 247 21.00 -4.58 4.86
CA LEU A 247 19.77 -4.04 5.46
C LEU A 247 18.57 -4.29 4.54
N MET A 248 18.75 -4.14 3.23
CA MET A 248 17.69 -4.37 2.26
C MET A 248 17.32 -5.85 2.16
N VAL A 249 18.30 -6.74 2.24
CA VAL A 249 18.06 -8.19 2.27
C VAL A 249 17.26 -8.58 3.53
N LYS A 250 17.60 -8.04 4.70
CA LYS A 250 16.85 -8.25 5.93
C LYS A 250 15.42 -7.71 5.82
N ALA A 251 15.27 -6.49 5.29
CA ALA A 251 13.96 -5.90 5.06
C ALA A 251 13.10 -6.79 4.13
N LEU A 252 13.67 -7.28 3.03
CA LEU A 252 12.99 -8.14 2.08
C LEU A 252 12.59 -9.49 2.71
N ALA A 253 13.49 -10.12 3.46
CA ALA A 253 13.20 -11.38 4.16
C ALA A 253 12.03 -11.22 5.15
N LEU A 254 12.02 -10.14 5.94
CA LEU A 254 10.90 -9.83 6.83
C LEU A 254 9.63 -9.51 6.05
N ASN A 255 9.72 -8.76 4.94
CA ASN A 255 8.57 -8.46 4.09
C ASN A 255 7.88 -9.72 3.55
N VAL A 256 8.65 -10.75 3.18
CA VAL A 256 8.08 -12.04 2.76
C VAL A 256 7.26 -12.66 3.90
N VAL A 257 7.77 -12.63 5.12
CA VAL A 257 7.05 -13.14 6.30
C VAL A 257 5.75 -12.34 6.54
N TYR A 258 5.83 -11.01 6.54
CA TYR A 258 4.66 -10.14 6.73
C TYR A 258 3.62 -10.28 5.62
N PHE A 259 4.07 -10.45 4.38
CA PHE A 259 3.16 -10.63 3.24
C PHE A 259 2.44 -11.98 3.30
N ILE A 260 3.13 -13.05 3.67
CA ILE A 260 2.53 -14.37 3.88
C ILE A 260 1.54 -14.29 5.06
N ALA A 261 1.95 -13.71 6.19
CA ALA A 261 1.08 -13.55 7.36
C ALA A 261 -0.18 -12.72 7.04
N GLY A 262 -0.02 -11.60 6.33
CA GLY A 262 -1.13 -10.76 5.87
C GLY A 262 -2.07 -11.49 4.92
N SER A 263 -1.52 -12.29 4.00
CA SER A 263 -2.31 -13.11 3.06
C SER A 263 -3.11 -14.19 3.79
N ILE A 264 -2.51 -14.85 4.77
CA ILE A 264 -3.18 -15.86 5.61
C ILE A 264 -4.28 -15.19 6.45
N ALA A 265 -3.99 -14.04 7.07
CA ALA A 265 -4.96 -13.29 7.85
C ALA A 265 -6.16 -12.86 6.98
N PHE A 266 -5.92 -12.33 5.79
CA PHE A 266 -6.98 -11.96 4.86
C PHE A 266 -7.83 -13.18 4.46
N ALA A 267 -7.20 -14.30 4.10
CA ALA A 267 -7.92 -15.53 3.74
C ALA A 267 -8.77 -16.07 4.90
N TYR A 268 -8.25 -16.01 6.12
CA TYR A 268 -8.97 -16.39 7.33
C TYR A 268 -10.19 -15.49 7.56
N PHE A 269 -10.03 -14.18 7.50
CA PHE A 269 -11.13 -13.22 7.69
C PHE A 269 -12.17 -13.31 6.56
N LEU A 270 -11.74 -13.50 5.33
CA LEU A 270 -12.65 -13.70 4.21
C LEU A 270 -13.50 -14.99 4.39
N ARG A 271 -12.87 -16.08 4.82
CA ARG A 271 -13.58 -17.33 5.15
C ARG A 271 -14.55 -17.10 6.31
N SER A 272 -14.14 -16.43 7.36
CA SER A 272 -14.97 -16.09 8.50
C SER A 272 -16.17 -15.22 8.10
N ALA A 273 -15.96 -14.21 7.27
CA ALA A 273 -17.01 -13.33 6.76
C ALA A 273 -18.05 -14.09 5.91
N ARG A 274 -17.60 -15.07 5.11
CA ARG A 274 -18.51 -15.95 4.34
C ARG A 274 -19.38 -16.84 5.25
N ILE A 275 -18.79 -17.41 6.31
CA ILE A 275 -19.51 -18.29 7.24
C ILE A 275 -20.57 -17.51 8.04
N HIS A 276 -20.24 -16.29 8.48
CA HIS A 276 -21.12 -15.47 9.33
C HIS A 276 -22.10 -14.57 8.52
N GLY A 277 -22.03 -14.61 7.19
CA GLY A 277 -22.91 -13.82 6.34
C GLY A 277 -22.68 -12.30 6.36
N THR A 278 -21.56 -11.83 6.98
CA THR A 278 -21.25 -10.38 7.08
C THR A 278 -21.09 -9.71 5.71
N LEU A 279 -20.72 -10.47 4.67
CA LEU A 279 -20.64 -9.96 3.29
C LEU A 279 -21.99 -9.47 2.75
N VAL A 280 -23.10 -10.09 3.16
CA VAL A 280 -24.46 -9.71 2.75
C VAL A 280 -24.93 -8.50 3.55
N GLN A 281 -24.62 -8.46 4.85
CA GLN A 281 -24.99 -7.34 5.73
C GLN A 281 -24.29 -6.03 5.39
N MET A 282 -23.12 -6.07 4.75
CA MET A 282 -22.43 -4.86 4.26
C MET A 282 -23.16 -4.22 3.04
N GLY A 283 -24.13 -4.90 2.47
CA GLY A 283 -24.96 -4.43 1.36
C GLY A 283 -26.28 -3.75 1.79
N GLU A 284 -26.67 -3.91 3.06
CA GLU A 284 -27.86 -3.29 3.64
C GLU A 284 -27.49 -2.01 4.40
#